data_0b2a4afad5e8baa3a229054ac1394449
#
_entry.id   0b2a4afad5e8baa3a229054ac1394449
#
_cell.length_a   1.000
_cell.length_b   1.000
_cell.length_c   1.000
_cell.angle_alpha   90.00
_cell.angle_beta   90.00
_cell.angle_gamma   90.00
#
_symmetry.space_group_name_H-M   'P 1'
#
loop_
_entity.id
_entity.type
_entity.pdbx_description
1 polymer ?
#
loop_
_entity_poly.entity_id
_entity_poly.type
_entity_poly.pdbx_seq_one_letter_code
_entity_poly.pdbx_strand_id
1 'polypeptide(L)'
;HELYLNTLGNLTLTAYNSELSNDSFKRKREIYNESHLEMNKYFSTVEKWSDIEIKQRAGILASKLMKIYPYFGETINSSDLSSVTGTKPYSLVVLGQEFNVKTWADVLMYTLKVVSDLAPDKLENIETDYPSLVGKNAKIFRRPKELCNEYYYESNLSASHIYNFCKQLVNVMELSEDEWKTEVTN
;
A
#
# COMPACT_ATOMS: atom_id res chain seq x y z
N HIS A 1 12.64 -26.46 6.26
CA HIS A 1 11.18 -26.65 6.34
C HIS A 1 10.50 -25.45 7.00
N GLU A 2 11.01 -24.99 8.14
CA GLU A 2 10.44 -23.85 8.90
C GLU A 2 10.45 -22.54 8.15
N LEU A 3 11.43 -22.31 7.27
CA LEU A 3 11.60 -21.06 6.52
C LEU A 3 10.38 -20.70 5.63
N TYR A 4 9.65 -21.69 5.13
CA TYR A 4 8.51 -21.45 4.21
C TYR A 4 7.15 -21.69 4.85
N LEU A 5 7.08 -22.15 6.10
CA LEU A 5 5.85 -22.59 6.74
C LEU A 5 4.75 -21.51 6.72
N ASN A 6 5.12 -20.30 7.10
CA ASN A 6 4.19 -19.17 7.24
C ASN A 6 4.36 -18.11 6.11
N THR A 7 4.84 -18.52 4.94
CA THR A 7 5.00 -17.62 3.80
C THR A 7 3.73 -17.57 2.95
N LEU A 8 3.52 -16.45 2.26
CA LEU A 8 2.37 -16.25 1.37
C LEU A 8 2.22 -17.38 0.35
N GLY A 9 3.35 -17.90 -0.16
CA GLY A 9 3.35 -19.01 -1.12
C GLY A 9 2.81 -20.32 -0.55
N ASN A 10 2.96 -20.54 0.76
CA ASN A 10 2.55 -21.78 1.42
C ASN A 10 1.18 -21.69 2.11
N LEU A 11 0.67 -20.48 2.34
CA LEU A 11 -0.62 -20.27 2.99
C LEU A 11 -1.75 -20.19 1.97
N THR A 12 -2.94 -20.68 2.35
CA THR A 12 -4.16 -20.50 1.57
C THR A 12 -5.37 -20.37 2.47
N LEU A 13 -6.48 -19.92 1.90
CA LEU A 13 -7.77 -19.88 2.57
C LEU A 13 -8.58 -21.10 2.17
N THR A 14 -9.23 -21.73 3.14
CA THR A 14 -10.11 -22.87 2.93
C THR A 14 -11.16 -22.96 4.03
N ALA A 15 -12.35 -23.43 3.67
CA ALA A 15 -13.38 -23.82 4.63
C ALA A 15 -13.19 -25.25 5.15
N TYR A 16 -12.22 -25.99 4.60
CA TYR A 16 -12.06 -27.45 4.79
C TYR A 16 -10.86 -27.81 5.68
N ASN A 17 -10.51 -26.96 6.66
CA ASN A 17 -9.32 -27.19 7.50
C ASN A 17 -9.33 -28.54 8.23
N SER A 18 -10.49 -28.98 8.73
CA SER A 18 -10.65 -30.28 9.39
C SER A 18 -10.43 -31.46 8.44
N GLU A 19 -10.82 -31.33 7.20
CA GLU A 19 -10.71 -32.36 6.16
C GLU A 19 -9.30 -32.42 5.57
N LEU A 20 -8.60 -31.28 5.55
CA LEU A 20 -7.23 -31.19 5.04
C LEU A 20 -6.21 -31.76 6.02
N SER A 21 -6.40 -31.52 7.31
CA SER A 21 -5.54 -32.02 8.41
C SER A 21 -4.06 -32.27 7.99
N ASN A 22 -3.52 -33.46 8.33
CA ASN A 22 -2.19 -33.91 7.95
C ASN A 22 -2.15 -34.76 6.68
N ASP A 23 -3.16 -34.65 5.82
CA ASP A 23 -3.23 -35.41 4.58
C ASP A 23 -2.09 -35.09 3.60
N SER A 24 -1.85 -36.07 2.71
CA SER A 24 -0.88 -35.91 1.62
C SER A 24 -1.26 -34.76 0.70
N PHE A 25 -0.26 -34.16 0.03
CA PHE A 25 -0.52 -33.10 -0.94
C PHE A 25 -1.47 -33.56 -2.05
N LYS A 26 -1.37 -34.81 -2.50
CA LYS A 26 -2.26 -35.38 -3.50
C LYS A 26 -3.73 -35.29 -3.06
N ARG A 27 -4.03 -35.68 -1.82
CA ARG A 27 -5.39 -35.58 -1.28
C ARG A 27 -5.86 -34.14 -1.10
N LYS A 28 -5.00 -33.29 -0.59
CA LYS A 28 -5.27 -31.84 -0.45
C LYS A 28 -5.56 -31.18 -1.81
N ARG A 29 -4.83 -31.58 -2.84
CA ARG A 29 -5.04 -31.08 -4.22
C ARG A 29 -6.42 -31.40 -4.76
N GLU A 30 -6.95 -32.61 -4.49
CA GLU A 30 -8.31 -32.99 -4.87
C GLU A 30 -9.35 -32.05 -4.26
N ILE A 31 -9.23 -31.75 -2.97
CA ILE A 31 -10.12 -30.81 -2.26
C ILE A 31 -9.98 -29.40 -2.79
N TYR A 32 -8.74 -28.94 -3.05
CA TYR A 32 -8.51 -27.60 -3.61
C TYR A 32 -9.05 -27.42 -5.03
N ASN A 33 -9.13 -28.50 -5.83
CA ASN A 33 -9.70 -28.45 -7.18
C ASN A 33 -11.20 -28.13 -7.17
N GLU A 34 -11.90 -28.50 -6.10
CA GLU A 34 -13.32 -28.19 -5.91
C GLU A 34 -13.54 -26.78 -5.33
N SER A 35 -12.47 -26.12 -4.92
CA SER A 35 -12.53 -24.78 -4.32
C SER A 35 -12.83 -23.71 -5.36
N HIS A 36 -13.81 -22.85 -5.10
CA HIS A 36 -14.12 -21.69 -5.93
C HIS A 36 -13.17 -20.49 -5.69
N LEU A 37 -12.22 -20.59 -4.74
CA LEU A 37 -11.25 -19.54 -4.48
C LEU A 37 -10.15 -19.53 -5.53
N GLU A 38 -10.00 -18.39 -6.21
CA GLU A 38 -9.02 -18.20 -7.29
C GLU A 38 -7.58 -18.54 -6.86
N MET A 39 -7.23 -18.25 -5.60
CA MET A 39 -5.91 -18.56 -5.07
C MET A 39 -5.63 -20.05 -4.91
N ASN A 40 -6.65 -20.91 -4.91
CA ASN A 40 -6.53 -22.36 -4.80
C ASN A 40 -6.35 -23.03 -6.15
N LYS A 41 -6.71 -22.38 -7.25
CA LYS A 41 -6.57 -22.93 -8.62
C LYS A 41 -5.13 -23.27 -8.99
N TYR A 42 -4.14 -22.62 -8.36
CA TYR A 42 -2.73 -22.95 -8.57
C TYR A 42 -2.41 -24.39 -8.23
N PHE A 43 -3.04 -24.98 -7.21
CA PHE A 43 -2.76 -26.34 -6.78
C PHE A 43 -3.13 -27.40 -7.84
N SER A 44 -4.07 -27.11 -8.72
CA SER A 44 -4.42 -28.02 -9.83
C SER A 44 -3.29 -28.12 -10.87
N THR A 45 -2.44 -27.12 -10.96
CA THR A 45 -1.38 -27.02 -11.97
C THR A 45 -0.07 -27.72 -11.58
N VAL A 46 0.06 -28.18 -10.32
CA VAL A 46 1.28 -28.78 -9.79
C VAL A 46 1.05 -30.19 -9.25
N GLU A 47 2.02 -31.08 -9.45
CA GLU A 47 1.91 -32.47 -9.05
C GLU A 47 2.53 -32.75 -7.66
N LYS A 48 3.46 -31.92 -7.24
CA LYS A 48 4.16 -32.01 -5.95
C LYS A 48 4.16 -30.66 -5.25
N TRP A 49 4.43 -30.66 -3.96
CA TRP A 49 4.53 -29.46 -3.14
C TRP A 49 5.89 -29.40 -2.45
N SER A 50 6.76 -28.59 -2.95
CA SER A 50 8.12 -28.37 -2.44
C SER A 50 8.42 -26.88 -2.33
N ASP A 51 9.62 -26.53 -1.90
CA ASP A 51 10.08 -25.15 -1.81
C ASP A 51 10.06 -24.42 -3.18
N ILE A 52 10.21 -25.17 -4.28
CA ILE A 52 10.13 -24.63 -5.64
C ILE A 52 8.72 -24.14 -5.94
N GLU A 53 7.72 -24.99 -5.74
CA GLU A 53 6.32 -24.65 -6.00
C GLU A 53 5.82 -23.54 -5.05
N ILE A 54 6.28 -23.54 -3.80
CA ILE A 54 6.00 -22.47 -2.84
C ILE A 54 6.55 -21.12 -3.31
N LYS A 55 7.78 -21.08 -3.78
CA LYS A 55 8.41 -19.85 -4.31
C LYS A 55 7.70 -19.37 -5.58
N GLN A 56 7.39 -20.26 -6.50
CA GLN A 56 6.67 -19.92 -7.74
C GLN A 56 5.30 -19.33 -7.42
N ARG A 57 4.53 -19.97 -6.55
CA ARG A 57 3.22 -19.48 -6.12
C ARG A 57 3.33 -18.14 -5.40
N ALA A 58 4.36 -17.96 -4.54
CA ALA A 58 4.60 -16.68 -3.89
C ALA A 58 4.81 -15.55 -4.89
N GLY A 59 5.60 -15.78 -5.96
CA GLY A 59 5.81 -14.82 -7.03
C GLY A 59 4.53 -14.45 -7.78
N ILE A 60 3.68 -15.45 -8.09
CA ILE A 60 2.38 -15.24 -8.75
C ILE A 60 1.45 -14.41 -7.86
N LEU A 61 1.33 -14.77 -6.59
CA LEU A 61 0.48 -14.05 -5.63
C LEU A 61 0.98 -12.64 -5.37
N ALA A 62 2.29 -12.45 -5.23
CA ALA A 62 2.90 -11.13 -5.09
C ALA A 62 2.62 -10.25 -6.31
N SER A 63 2.77 -10.79 -7.54
CA SER A 63 2.46 -10.06 -8.77
C SER A 63 0.98 -9.66 -8.88
N LYS A 64 0.05 -10.53 -8.42
CA LYS A 64 -1.38 -10.19 -8.35
C LYS A 64 -1.64 -9.13 -7.29
N LEU A 65 -1.00 -9.25 -6.12
CA LEU A 65 -1.13 -8.30 -5.03
C LEU A 65 -0.66 -6.90 -5.44
N MET A 66 0.48 -6.82 -6.14
CA MET A 66 1.03 -5.55 -6.65
C MET A 66 0.14 -4.88 -7.71
N LYS A 67 -0.69 -5.65 -8.45
CA LYS A 67 -1.68 -5.08 -9.37
C LYS A 67 -2.90 -4.53 -8.64
N ILE A 68 -3.32 -5.16 -7.53
CA ILE A 68 -4.47 -4.74 -6.72
C ILE A 68 -4.07 -3.60 -5.79
N TYR A 69 -2.86 -3.67 -5.25
CA TYR A 69 -2.25 -2.70 -4.36
C TYR A 69 -0.93 -2.24 -4.98
N PRO A 70 -0.96 -1.36 -5.98
CA PRO A 70 0.27 -0.87 -6.60
C PRO A 70 1.14 -0.23 -5.52
N TYR A 71 2.44 -0.55 -5.57
CA TYR A 71 3.41 0.07 -4.70
C TYR A 71 3.54 1.54 -5.09
N PHE A 72 3.24 2.42 -4.14
CA PHE A 72 3.34 3.86 -4.36
C PHE A 72 4.78 4.30 -4.09
N GLY A 73 5.57 4.40 -5.13
CA GLY A 73 6.88 5.00 -5.08
C GLY A 73 8.00 4.16 -5.68
N GLU A 74 9.00 4.86 -6.18
CA GLU A 74 10.31 4.31 -6.43
C GLU A 74 10.87 3.72 -5.13
N THR A 75 11.72 2.71 -5.23
CA THR A 75 12.40 2.08 -4.10
C THR A 75 13.12 3.14 -3.27
N ILE A 76 12.42 3.66 -2.26
CA ILE A 76 13.07 4.49 -1.26
C ILE A 76 14.06 3.58 -0.54
N ASN A 77 15.31 3.99 -0.52
CA ASN A 77 16.35 3.29 0.23
C ASN A 77 15.82 3.02 1.65
N SER A 78 15.94 1.79 2.10
CA SER A 78 15.42 1.33 3.40
C SER A 78 15.89 2.17 4.60
N SER A 79 16.91 3.01 4.42
CA SER A 79 17.38 4.01 5.40
C SER A 79 16.37 5.14 5.65
N ASP A 80 15.59 5.56 4.63
CA ASP A 80 14.66 6.69 4.77
C ASP A 80 13.31 6.27 5.38
N LEU A 81 12.89 5.04 5.16
CA LEU A 81 11.65 4.49 5.75
C LEU A 81 11.75 4.25 7.25
N SER A 82 12.94 3.90 7.75
CA SER A 82 13.17 3.72 9.19
C SER A 82 13.19 5.05 9.94
N SER A 83 13.41 6.17 9.24
CA SER A 83 13.58 7.49 9.86
C SER A 83 12.29 8.12 10.37
N VAL A 84 11.11 7.75 9.82
CA VAL A 84 9.84 8.39 10.20
C VAL A 84 8.89 7.49 11.01
N THR A 85 9.18 6.18 11.07
CA THR A 85 8.35 5.25 11.86
C THR A 85 8.55 5.49 13.34
N GLY A 86 7.46 5.74 14.07
CA GLY A 86 7.49 6.03 15.50
C GLY A 86 7.76 7.51 15.84
N THR A 87 8.04 8.34 14.84
CA THR A 87 8.27 9.78 15.04
C THR A 87 6.98 10.60 15.04
N LYS A 88 7.03 11.80 15.59
CA LYS A 88 5.93 12.79 15.57
C LYS A 88 6.40 14.04 14.83
N PRO A 89 5.73 14.45 13.75
CA PRO A 89 6.05 15.68 13.07
C PRO A 89 5.61 16.89 13.94
N TYR A 90 6.39 17.98 13.89
CA TYR A 90 6.03 19.21 14.58
C TYR A 90 6.06 20.43 13.66
N SER A 91 6.76 20.37 12.54
CA SER A 91 6.83 21.43 11.54
C SER A 91 6.70 20.84 10.14
N LEU A 92 6.02 21.57 9.25
CA LEU A 92 5.92 21.28 7.83
C LEU A 92 6.09 22.58 7.05
N VAL A 93 6.94 22.56 6.06
CA VAL A 93 7.08 23.63 5.06
C VAL A 93 6.65 23.09 3.72
N VAL A 94 5.73 23.78 3.05
CA VAL A 94 5.29 23.47 1.68
C VAL A 94 5.28 24.78 0.89
N LEU A 95 6.12 24.86 -0.14
CA LEU A 95 6.24 26.06 -1.00
C LEU A 95 6.44 27.35 -0.20
N GLY A 96 7.31 27.31 0.80
CA GLY A 96 7.61 28.45 1.67
C GLY A 96 6.54 28.77 2.71
N GLN A 97 5.42 28.06 2.75
CA GLN A 97 4.41 28.20 3.80
C GLN A 97 4.73 27.25 4.96
N GLU A 98 4.81 27.79 6.17
CA GLU A 98 5.07 27.02 7.38
C GLU A 98 3.77 26.66 8.10
N PHE A 99 3.68 25.39 8.50
CA PHE A 99 2.56 24.83 9.25
C PHE A 99 3.06 24.15 10.52
N ASN A 100 2.44 24.48 11.66
CA ASN A 100 2.60 23.70 12.88
C ASN A 100 1.72 22.45 12.78
N VAL A 101 2.34 21.28 12.77
CA VAL A 101 1.67 19.98 12.67
C VAL A 101 1.89 19.19 13.95
N LYS A 102 0.97 18.28 14.28
CA LYS A 102 1.06 17.43 15.47
C LYS A 102 1.02 15.94 15.11
N THR A 103 0.56 15.64 13.92
CA THR A 103 0.38 14.27 13.43
C THR A 103 0.78 14.16 11.97
N TRP A 104 1.12 12.95 11.53
CA TRP A 104 1.35 12.68 10.12
C TRP A 104 0.10 12.94 9.27
N ALA A 105 -1.09 12.77 9.83
CA ALA A 105 -2.34 13.13 9.15
C ALA A 105 -2.45 14.64 8.87
N ASP A 106 -1.89 15.49 9.74
CA ASP A 106 -1.82 16.94 9.50
C ASP A 106 -0.85 17.25 8.35
N VAL A 107 0.30 16.55 8.30
CA VAL A 107 1.28 16.69 7.20
C VAL A 107 0.60 16.39 5.88
N LEU A 108 -0.12 15.26 5.77
CA LEU A 108 -0.85 14.90 4.56
C LEU A 108 -1.90 15.96 4.19
N MET A 109 -2.71 16.36 5.17
CA MET A 109 -3.79 17.33 4.95
C MET A 109 -3.27 18.66 4.42
N TYR A 110 -2.25 19.23 5.04
CA TYR A 110 -1.72 20.52 4.61
C TYR A 110 -0.99 20.42 3.26
N THR A 111 -0.24 19.35 3.03
CA THR A 111 0.40 19.12 1.72
C THR A 111 -0.65 19.06 0.61
N LEU A 112 -1.70 18.24 0.77
CA LEU A 112 -2.77 18.12 -0.22
C LEU A 112 -3.54 19.42 -0.42
N LYS A 113 -3.82 20.17 0.66
CA LYS A 113 -4.47 21.48 0.54
C LYS A 113 -3.65 22.46 -0.30
N VAL A 114 -2.36 22.59 0.00
CA VAL A 114 -1.48 23.49 -0.77
C VAL A 114 -1.42 23.06 -2.24
N VAL A 115 -1.30 21.76 -2.51
CA VAL A 115 -1.31 21.22 -3.87
C VAL A 115 -2.63 21.52 -4.58
N SER A 116 -3.77 21.31 -3.90
CA SER A 116 -5.09 21.56 -4.49
C SER A 116 -5.38 23.04 -4.75
N ASP A 117 -4.85 23.93 -3.93
CA ASP A 117 -5.02 25.37 -4.08
C ASP A 117 -4.16 25.93 -5.22
N LEU A 118 -2.95 25.40 -5.41
CA LEU A 118 -1.99 25.91 -6.38
C LEU A 118 -2.10 25.26 -7.76
N ALA A 119 -2.48 23.99 -7.83
CA ALA A 119 -2.57 23.22 -9.07
C ALA A 119 -3.79 22.29 -9.06
N PRO A 120 -5.01 22.85 -9.05
CA PRO A 120 -6.23 22.04 -9.03
C PRO A 120 -6.38 21.17 -10.30
N ASP A 121 -5.79 21.58 -11.41
CA ASP A 121 -5.72 20.82 -12.65
C ASP A 121 -4.91 19.53 -12.53
N LYS A 122 -3.94 19.47 -11.64
CA LYS A 122 -3.14 18.24 -11.38
C LYS A 122 -3.86 17.20 -10.54
N LEU A 123 -4.98 17.54 -9.89
CA LEU A 123 -5.75 16.58 -9.08
C LEU A 123 -6.26 15.37 -9.88
N GLU A 124 -6.59 15.56 -11.15
CA GLU A 124 -7.02 14.48 -12.04
C GLU A 124 -5.87 13.51 -12.35
N ASN A 125 -4.66 14.02 -12.52
CA ASN A 125 -3.46 13.20 -12.69
C ASN A 125 -3.16 12.44 -11.38
N ILE A 126 -3.26 13.10 -10.23
CA ILE A 126 -3.06 12.47 -8.91
C ILE A 126 -4.11 11.37 -8.67
N GLU A 127 -5.39 11.58 -9.03
CA GLU A 127 -6.43 10.54 -8.97
C GLU A 127 -6.11 9.36 -9.89
N THR A 128 -5.58 9.63 -11.08
CA THR A 128 -5.21 8.58 -12.04
C THR A 128 -4.03 7.75 -11.54
N ASP A 129 -3.00 8.41 -11.00
CA ASP A 129 -1.78 7.74 -10.54
C ASP A 129 -1.96 7.10 -9.15
N TYR A 130 -2.78 7.70 -8.30
CA TYR A 130 -2.99 7.29 -6.89
C TYR A 130 -4.49 7.15 -6.53
N PRO A 131 -5.27 6.35 -7.25
CA PRO A 131 -6.72 6.27 -7.09
C PRO A 131 -7.19 5.77 -5.72
N SER A 132 -6.31 5.10 -4.97
CA SER A 132 -6.60 4.64 -3.60
C SER A 132 -6.29 5.68 -2.53
N LEU A 133 -5.69 6.82 -2.89
CA LEU A 133 -5.28 7.87 -1.97
C LEU A 133 -6.04 9.18 -2.18
N VAL A 134 -6.32 9.55 -3.42
CA VAL A 134 -7.08 10.76 -3.78
C VAL A 134 -8.06 10.43 -4.89
N GLY A 135 -9.27 10.98 -4.84
CA GLY A 135 -10.27 10.80 -5.91
C GLY A 135 -11.65 11.33 -5.55
N LYS A 136 -12.55 11.34 -6.53
CA LYS A 136 -13.92 11.86 -6.39
C LYS A 136 -14.89 10.89 -5.71
N ASN A 137 -14.57 9.60 -5.70
CA ASN A 137 -15.45 8.60 -5.10
C ASN A 137 -15.05 8.30 -3.64
N ALA A 138 -15.64 8.99 -2.69
CA ALA A 138 -15.37 8.80 -1.26
C ALA A 138 -15.56 7.35 -0.75
N LYS A 139 -16.38 6.54 -1.45
CA LYS A 139 -16.71 5.16 -1.00
C LYS A 139 -15.56 4.16 -1.14
N ILE A 140 -14.54 4.48 -1.93
CA ILE A 140 -13.36 3.62 -2.10
C ILE A 140 -12.37 3.74 -0.93
N PHE A 141 -12.46 4.82 -0.15
CA PHE A 141 -11.57 5.09 0.97
C PHE A 141 -12.10 4.51 2.29
N ARG A 142 -11.20 4.07 3.15
CA ARG A 142 -11.54 3.55 4.48
C ARG A 142 -11.95 4.67 5.45
N ARG A 143 -11.26 5.81 5.37
CA ARG A 143 -11.54 7.03 6.14
C ARG A 143 -11.42 8.26 5.23
N PRO A 144 -12.41 8.49 4.37
CA PRO A 144 -12.38 9.63 3.46
C PRO A 144 -12.43 10.94 4.24
N LYS A 145 -11.63 11.90 3.79
CA LYS A 145 -11.76 13.30 4.16
C LYS A 145 -11.92 14.13 2.89
N GLU A 146 -12.77 15.12 2.97
CA GLU A 146 -12.96 16.08 1.88
C GLU A 146 -11.70 16.94 1.73
N LEU A 147 -11.29 17.14 0.49
CA LEU A 147 -10.15 17.98 0.12
C LEU A 147 -10.65 19.31 -0.46
N CYS A 148 -11.16 19.29 -1.70
CA CYS A 148 -11.75 20.42 -2.41
C CYS A 148 -12.50 19.92 -3.66
N ASN A 149 -13.43 20.69 -4.21
CA ASN A 149 -14.06 20.45 -5.52
C ASN A 149 -14.50 18.99 -5.73
N GLU A 150 -15.19 18.39 -4.76
CA GLU A 150 -15.64 17.00 -4.78
C GLU A 150 -14.52 15.93 -4.69
N TYR A 151 -13.26 16.33 -4.49
CA TYR A 151 -12.17 15.41 -4.20
C TYR A 151 -12.11 15.04 -2.72
N TYR A 152 -11.79 13.78 -2.48
CA TYR A 152 -11.58 13.18 -1.16
C TYR A 152 -10.20 12.52 -1.12
N TYR A 153 -9.68 12.33 0.07
CA TYR A 153 -8.43 11.59 0.27
C TYR A 153 -8.55 10.57 1.40
N GLU A 154 -7.74 9.51 1.32
CA GLU A 154 -7.63 8.51 2.38
C GLU A 154 -6.81 9.06 3.55
N SER A 155 -7.41 9.17 4.73
CA SER A 155 -6.72 9.68 5.92
C SER A 155 -6.17 8.60 6.85
N ASN A 156 -6.50 7.33 6.62
CA ASN A 156 -6.08 6.21 7.45
C ASN A 156 -4.80 5.57 6.92
N LEU A 157 -3.71 6.32 6.93
CA LEU A 157 -2.40 5.90 6.44
C LEU A 157 -1.37 5.87 7.57
N SER A 158 -0.35 5.01 7.45
CA SER A 158 0.82 5.02 8.33
C SER A 158 1.73 6.22 8.07
N ALA A 159 2.56 6.59 9.05
CA ALA A 159 3.56 7.65 8.92
C ALA A 159 4.41 7.52 7.65
N SER A 160 4.93 6.31 7.41
CA SER A 160 5.76 6.02 6.22
C SER A 160 4.99 6.16 4.92
N HIS A 161 3.72 5.72 4.85
CA HIS A 161 2.90 5.91 3.66
C HIS A 161 2.63 7.38 3.37
N ILE A 162 2.34 8.17 4.41
CA ILE A 162 2.11 9.60 4.27
C ILE A 162 3.38 10.31 3.78
N TYR A 163 4.52 10.04 4.42
CA TYR A 163 5.79 10.63 4.02
C TYR A 163 6.11 10.36 2.55
N ASN A 164 5.99 9.09 2.14
CA ASN A 164 6.26 8.67 0.78
C ASN A 164 5.31 9.32 -0.23
N PHE A 165 4.02 9.33 0.08
CA PHE A 165 3.04 9.96 -0.79
C PHE A 165 3.28 11.46 -0.94
N CYS A 166 3.58 12.16 0.16
CA CYS A 166 3.94 13.59 0.08
C CYS A 166 5.18 13.84 -0.77
N LYS A 167 6.22 12.98 -0.65
CA LYS A 167 7.39 13.07 -1.53
C LYS A 167 7.06 12.84 -3.01
N GLN A 168 6.15 11.94 -3.32
CA GLN A 168 5.68 11.73 -4.70
C GLN A 168 4.87 12.92 -5.22
N LEU A 169 4.03 13.53 -4.40
CA LEU A 169 3.33 14.76 -4.76
C LEU A 169 4.32 15.89 -5.09
N VAL A 170 5.42 16.00 -4.35
CA VAL A 170 6.53 16.92 -4.66
C VAL A 170 7.04 16.69 -6.09
N ASN A 171 7.28 15.44 -6.48
CA ASN A 171 7.73 15.09 -7.83
C ASN A 171 6.66 15.41 -8.91
N VAL A 172 5.39 15.04 -8.67
CA VAL A 172 4.27 15.34 -9.57
C VAL A 172 4.09 16.84 -9.77
N MET A 173 4.36 17.62 -8.72
CA MET A 173 4.30 19.09 -8.75
C MET A 173 5.59 19.74 -9.32
N GLU A 174 6.61 18.93 -9.63
CA GLU A 174 7.91 19.42 -10.09
C GLU A 174 8.61 20.37 -9.10
N LEU A 175 8.34 20.15 -7.80
CA LEU A 175 8.93 20.92 -6.72
C LEU A 175 10.34 20.42 -6.38
N SER A 176 11.18 21.32 -5.90
CA SER A 176 12.47 20.96 -5.34
C SER A 176 12.31 20.33 -3.94
N GLU A 177 13.31 19.56 -3.49
CA GLU A 177 13.30 18.97 -2.15
C GLU A 177 13.23 20.01 -1.03
N ASP A 178 13.71 21.24 -1.27
CA ASP A 178 13.67 22.33 -0.31
C ASP A 178 12.28 22.96 -0.18
N GLU A 179 11.41 22.78 -1.16
CA GLU A 179 10.05 23.31 -1.16
C GLU A 179 9.05 22.44 -0.39
N TRP A 180 9.42 21.22 -0.03
CA TRP A 180 8.65 20.39 0.89
C TRP A 180 9.57 19.79 1.96
N LYS A 181 9.35 20.15 3.21
CA LYS A 181 10.18 19.74 4.34
C LYS A 181 9.34 19.47 5.57
N THR A 182 9.57 18.38 6.27
CA THR A 182 8.93 18.14 7.57
C THR A 182 9.99 17.81 8.60
N GLU A 183 9.83 18.37 9.81
CA GLU A 183 10.67 18.11 10.95
C GLU A 183 9.92 17.23 11.95
N VAL A 184 10.65 16.28 12.54
CA VAL A 184 10.10 15.26 13.43
C VAL A 184 10.85 15.18 14.75
N THR A 185 10.16 14.73 15.78
CA THR A 185 10.75 14.33 17.08
C THR A 185 10.58 12.83 17.26
N ASN A 186 11.50 12.22 17.96
CA ASN A 186 11.40 10.83 18.41
C ASN A 186 10.40 10.68 19.55
#